data_e6007bfdd3fd8924d1ccde1bc87188a9
#
_entry.id   e6007bfdd3fd8924d1ccde1bc87188a9
#
_cell.length_a   1.000
_cell.length_b   1.000
_cell.length_c   1.000
_cell.angle_alpha   90.00
_cell.angle_beta   90.00
_cell.angle_gamma   90.00
#
_symmetry.space_group_name_H-M   'P 1'
#
loop_
_entity.id
_entity.type
_entity.pdbx_description
1 polymer ?
#
loop_
_entity_poly.entity_id
_entity_poly.type
_entity_poly.pdbx_seq_one_letter_code
_entity_poly.pdbx_strand_id
1 'polypeptide(L)'
;MLANVPRLKALMRKDGFDAVIATCAENVTYLSGFWAMSQWVRRGPQAYVLFPGEGHEPTIIVNSSLLDLVPDQNPWISDIRRYGYFQIDTDRSVQLDAADQLQHQLFSSKAYKNSVDALVGAMKERGIERGTVGIDEMGITPQCMDQLQAALPDIKFVRCFSLFERVRAIKTPREIEILRHAARVTEGAIDAALSIAKEGVTEREMLRRFNAHLVENDAAPVVGCIGFGNRSAMINVQPSDRKLKNGDLIRFDVGGRYRHYRSDMSRGAALGDPGEKIRKYYAAVEKGVLRGYDIIKPGLRVADLFKEIVATVQREGIPHFARSHVGHGIGVDGYDPPNIAASSVDVLEEDMVICVETPYYELGFAGLQVEDMVRVTKDGAESLMSLPTGLRIL
;
A
#
# COMPACT_ATOMS: atom_id res chain seq x y z
N MET A 1 -2.76 1.81 -17.06
CA MET A 1 -1.42 1.44 -16.54
C MET A 1 -1.22 2.18 -15.23
N LEU A 2 -0.80 1.49 -14.17
CA LEU A 2 -0.54 2.08 -12.84
C LEU A 2 0.88 2.64 -12.78
N ALA A 3 1.86 1.86 -13.23
CA ALA A 3 3.28 2.15 -13.09
C ALA A 3 3.75 3.46 -13.74
N ASN A 4 4.59 4.20 -13.02
CA ASN A 4 5.33 5.33 -13.55
C ASN A 4 6.53 4.84 -14.39
N VAL A 5 6.25 4.32 -15.59
CA VAL A 5 7.25 3.73 -16.50
C VAL A 5 8.35 4.71 -16.89
N PRO A 6 8.09 6.00 -17.19
CA PRO A 6 9.16 6.95 -17.47
C PRO A 6 10.15 7.07 -16.30
N ARG A 7 9.67 7.15 -15.06
CA ARG A 7 10.51 7.21 -13.85
C ARG A 7 11.28 5.91 -13.64
N LEU A 8 10.62 4.75 -13.82
CA LEU A 8 11.28 3.45 -13.74
C LEU A 8 12.49 3.38 -14.70
N LYS A 9 12.27 3.68 -15.98
CA LYS A 9 13.35 3.68 -17.00
C LYS A 9 14.47 4.66 -16.65
N ALA A 10 14.14 5.85 -16.13
CA ALA A 10 15.13 6.83 -15.72
C ALA A 10 16.00 6.33 -14.55
N LEU A 11 15.38 5.71 -13.54
CA LEU A 11 16.08 5.15 -12.40
C LEU A 11 16.88 3.89 -12.76
N MET A 12 16.37 3.02 -13.62
CA MET A 12 17.14 1.88 -14.17
C MET A 12 18.43 2.35 -14.85
N ARG A 13 18.34 3.35 -15.73
CA ARG A 13 19.54 3.93 -16.37
C ARG A 13 20.52 4.52 -15.38
N LYS A 14 20.01 5.28 -14.38
CA LYS A 14 20.84 5.89 -13.33
C LYS A 14 21.58 4.84 -12.51
N ASP A 15 20.91 3.74 -12.18
CA ASP A 15 21.47 2.67 -11.33
C ASP A 15 22.21 1.59 -12.15
N GLY A 16 22.22 1.69 -13.49
CA GLY A 16 22.94 0.78 -14.38
C GLY A 16 22.29 -0.60 -14.54
N PHE A 17 20.96 -0.70 -14.49
CA PHE A 17 20.23 -1.93 -14.74
C PHE A 17 19.84 -2.11 -16.20
N ASP A 18 20.21 -3.25 -16.79
CA ASP A 18 19.79 -3.65 -18.13
C ASP A 18 18.33 -4.18 -18.14
N ALA A 19 17.90 -4.75 -17.03
CA ALA A 19 16.52 -5.17 -16.78
C ALA A 19 16.23 -5.18 -15.30
N VAL A 20 14.94 -5.20 -14.93
CA VAL A 20 14.49 -5.45 -13.55
C VAL A 20 13.41 -6.51 -13.52
N ILE A 21 13.34 -7.26 -12.42
CA ILE A 21 12.39 -8.34 -12.19
C ILE A 21 11.61 -8.02 -10.92
N ALA A 22 10.30 -7.78 -11.07
CA ALA A 22 9.38 -7.70 -9.95
C ALA A 22 8.93 -9.09 -9.53
N THR A 23 8.91 -9.34 -8.24
CA THR A 23 8.60 -10.65 -7.68
C THR A 23 7.57 -10.63 -6.55
N CYS A 24 7.54 -9.59 -5.71
CA CYS A 24 6.49 -9.45 -4.69
C CYS A 24 5.17 -9.00 -5.30
N ALA A 25 4.07 -9.24 -4.58
CA ALA A 25 2.72 -8.98 -5.04
C ALA A 25 2.51 -7.51 -5.45
N GLU A 26 3.00 -6.62 -4.64
CA GLU A 26 2.88 -5.18 -4.82
C GLU A 26 3.58 -4.72 -6.10
N ASN A 27 4.83 -5.13 -6.31
CA ASN A 27 5.61 -4.73 -7.48
C ASN A 27 5.12 -5.38 -8.78
N VAL A 28 4.70 -6.67 -8.72
CA VAL A 28 4.08 -7.36 -9.87
C VAL A 28 2.81 -6.63 -10.29
N THR A 29 1.93 -6.34 -9.34
CA THR A 29 0.67 -5.64 -9.61
C THR A 29 0.90 -4.22 -10.10
N TYR A 30 1.82 -3.49 -9.47
CA TYR A 30 2.18 -2.13 -9.86
C TYR A 30 2.65 -2.06 -11.30
N LEU A 31 3.59 -2.93 -11.69
CA LEU A 31 4.16 -2.93 -13.04
C LEU A 31 3.20 -3.39 -14.12
N SER A 32 2.40 -4.43 -13.84
CA SER A 32 1.63 -5.12 -14.87
C SER A 32 0.13 -4.80 -14.84
N GLY A 33 -0.41 -4.42 -13.69
CA GLY A 33 -1.85 -4.41 -13.42
C GLY A 33 -2.40 -5.82 -13.14
N PHE A 34 -1.55 -6.85 -13.10
CA PHE A 34 -1.95 -8.23 -12.83
C PHE A 34 -1.82 -8.58 -11.36
N TRP A 35 -2.90 -9.02 -10.75
CA TRP A 35 -2.95 -9.47 -9.37
C TRP A 35 -3.06 -10.98 -9.27
N ALA A 36 -1.96 -11.65 -8.91
CA ALA A 36 -1.91 -13.09 -8.69
C ALA A 36 -2.55 -13.43 -7.33
N MET A 37 -3.87 -13.65 -7.30
CA MET A 37 -4.63 -13.85 -6.06
C MET A 37 -4.11 -15.01 -5.19
N SER A 38 -3.48 -16.02 -5.77
CA SER A 38 -2.91 -17.15 -5.03
C SER A 38 -1.73 -16.80 -4.13
N GLN A 39 -1.14 -15.59 -4.25
CA GLN A 39 -0.11 -15.09 -3.33
C GLN A 39 -0.56 -15.06 -1.87
N TRP A 40 -1.87 -14.99 -1.62
CA TRP A 40 -2.47 -15.08 -0.28
C TRP A 40 -2.44 -16.47 0.33
N VAL A 41 -2.42 -17.50 -0.53
CA VAL A 41 -2.62 -18.90 -0.14
C VAL A 41 -1.32 -19.70 -0.21
N ARG A 42 -0.38 -19.28 -1.05
CA ARG A 42 0.86 -20.01 -1.31
C ARG A 42 2.08 -19.14 -1.02
N ARG A 43 3.08 -19.74 -0.39
CA ARG A 43 4.38 -19.11 -0.22
C ARG A 43 5.20 -19.23 -1.50
N GLY A 44 6.02 -18.23 -1.73
CA GLY A 44 6.87 -18.13 -2.91
C GLY A 44 6.17 -17.46 -4.09
N PRO A 45 6.91 -17.20 -5.15
CA PRO A 45 6.43 -16.42 -6.27
C PRO A 45 5.35 -17.15 -7.06
N GLN A 46 4.25 -16.49 -7.28
CA GLN A 46 3.15 -16.97 -8.13
C GLN A 46 3.15 -16.29 -9.49
N ALA A 47 3.70 -15.10 -9.57
CA ALA A 47 3.96 -14.38 -10.80
C ALA A 47 5.23 -13.53 -10.67
N TYR A 48 5.88 -13.29 -11.81
CA TYR A 48 6.96 -12.31 -11.96
C TYR A 48 6.64 -11.34 -13.09
N VAL A 49 7.26 -10.17 -13.06
CA VAL A 49 7.31 -9.29 -14.22
C VAL A 49 8.78 -9.05 -14.56
N LEU A 50 9.21 -9.49 -15.75
CA LEU A 50 10.46 -9.08 -16.35
C LEU A 50 10.22 -7.76 -17.08
N PHE A 51 10.93 -6.71 -16.70
CA PHE A 51 10.88 -5.40 -17.33
C PHE A 51 12.27 -5.05 -17.90
N PRO A 52 12.48 -5.21 -19.22
CA PRO A 52 13.73 -4.87 -19.89
C PRO A 52 13.94 -3.34 -19.93
N GLY A 53 15.18 -2.91 -20.02
CA GLY A 53 15.55 -1.49 -20.16
C GLY A 53 15.04 -0.89 -21.46
N GLU A 54 15.70 -1.21 -22.58
CA GLU A 54 15.35 -0.67 -23.90
C GLU A 54 15.21 -1.79 -24.95
N GLY A 55 14.41 -1.53 -25.97
CA GLY A 55 14.31 -2.39 -27.16
C GLY A 55 13.44 -3.64 -27.02
N HIS A 56 12.88 -3.92 -25.86
CA HIS A 56 12.04 -5.11 -25.64
C HIS A 56 10.79 -4.82 -24.82
N GLU A 57 9.72 -5.57 -25.08
CA GLU A 57 8.49 -5.50 -24.31
C GLU A 57 8.63 -6.28 -23.00
N PRO A 58 7.96 -5.82 -21.91
CA PRO A 58 7.92 -6.54 -20.66
C PRO A 58 7.12 -7.84 -20.78
N THR A 59 7.35 -8.75 -19.83
CA THR A 59 6.74 -10.09 -19.79
C THR A 59 6.16 -10.37 -18.41
N ILE A 60 4.95 -10.91 -18.37
CA ILE A 60 4.38 -11.53 -17.15
C ILE A 60 4.69 -13.04 -17.20
N ILE A 61 5.28 -13.53 -16.13
CA ILE A 61 5.49 -14.96 -15.89
C ILE A 61 4.52 -15.39 -14.81
N VAL A 62 3.67 -16.37 -15.12
CA VAL A 62 2.53 -16.71 -14.26
C VAL A 62 2.32 -18.23 -14.18
N ASN A 63 1.88 -18.72 -13.01
CA ASN A 63 1.48 -20.10 -12.85
C ASN A 63 0.26 -20.42 -13.73
N SER A 64 0.26 -21.60 -14.38
CA SER A 64 -0.85 -22.02 -15.25
C SER A 64 -2.22 -22.00 -14.56
N SER A 65 -2.29 -22.17 -13.24
CA SER A 65 -3.54 -22.11 -12.47
C SER A 65 -4.13 -20.71 -12.30
N LEU A 66 -3.48 -19.67 -12.84
CA LEU A 66 -3.91 -18.27 -12.74
C LEU A 66 -4.11 -17.62 -14.11
N LEU A 67 -4.11 -18.42 -15.18
CA LEU A 67 -4.25 -17.88 -16.54
C LEU A 67 -5.63 -17.32 -16.83
N ASP A 68 -6.66 -17.77 -16.12
CA ASP A 68 -8.03 -17.26 -16.12
C ASP A 68 -8.11 -15.79 -15.68
N LEU A 69 -7.20 -15.36 -14.81
CA LEU A 69 -7.13 -13.97 -14.36
C LEU A 69 -6.60 -13.00 -15.43
N VAL A 70 -5.97 -13.49 -16.48
CA VAL A 70 -5.42 -12.63 -17.55
C VAL A 70 -6.56 -11.95 -18.35
N PRO A 71 -7.53 -12.69 -18.92
CA PRO A 71 -8.65 -12.04 -19.57
C PRO A 71 -9.55 -11.23 -18.63
N ASP A 72 -9.68 -11.66 -17.36
CA ASP A 72 -10.50 -10.99 -16.35
C ASP A 72 -9.91 -9.62 -15.95
N GLN A 73 -8.60 -9.55 -15.70
CA GLN A 73 -7.92 -8.33 -15.26
C GLN A 73 -7.39 -7.45 -16.39
N ASN A 74 -7.26 -8.00 -17.59
CA ASN A 74 -6.77 -7.33 -18.80
C ASN A 74 -5.49 -6.50 -18.56
N PRO A 75 -4.37 -7.12 -18.14
CA PRO A 75 -3.11 -6.43 -17.91
C PRO A 75 -2.60 -5.79 -19.21
N TRP A 76 -1.90 -4.65 -19.10
CA TRP A 76 -1.38 -3.95 -20.28
C TRP A 76 -0.19 -4.65 -20.96
N ILE A 77 0.45 -5.61 -20.26
CA ILE A 77 1.53 -6.44 -20.79
C ILE A 77 0.93 -7.62 -21.52
N SER A 78 1.20 -7.75 -22.81
CA SER A 78 0.65 -8.79 -23.68
C SER A 78 1.48 -10.08 -23.73
N ASP A 79 2.79 -10.02 -23.43
CA ASP A 79 3.63 -11.23 -23.40
C ASP A 79 3.44 -11.97 -22.06
N ILE A 80 2.70 -13.07 -22.12
CA ILE A 80 2.37 -13.92 -20.96
C ILE A 80 3.10 -15.27 -21.12
N ARG A 81 3.93 -15.62 -20.14
CA ARG A 81 4.67 -16.89 -20.10
C ARG A 81 4.17 -17.72 -18.94
N ARG A 82 3.58 -18.90 -19.26
CA ARG A 82 3.04 -19.79 -18.24
C ARG A 82 4.03 -20.83 -17.79
N TYR A 83 3.96 -21.22 -16.54
CA TYR A 83 4.71 -22.34 -15.98
C TYR A 83 3.82 -23.29 -15.16
N GLY A 84 4.32 -24.49 -14.94
CA GLY A 84 3.58 -25.54 -14.25
C GLY A 84 2.47 -26.12 -15.12
N TYR A 85 1.82 -27.12 -14.56
CA TYR A 85 0.72 -27.82 -15.23
C TYR A 85 -0.61 -27.47 -14.58
N PHE A 86 -1.56 -27.10 -15.41
CA PHE A 86 -2.98 -27.03 -15.07
C PHE A 86 -3.78 -27.31 -16.34
N GLN A 87 -4.90 -28.00 -16.21
CA GLN A 87 -5.74 -28.40 -17.33
C GLN A 87 -7.10 -27.74 -17.21
N ILE A 88 -7.60 -27.25 -18.34
CA ILE A 88 -9.00 -26.88 -18.53
C ILE A 88 -9.55 -27.65 -19.73
N ASP A 89 -10.80 -28.00 -19.67
CA ASP A 89 -11.51 -28.60 -20.80
C ASP A 89 -12.28 -27.51 -21.56
N THR A 90 -12.53 -27.78 -22.84
CA THR A 90 -13.24 -26.83 -23.72
C THR A 90 -14.41 -27.56 -24.36
N ASP A 91 -15.62 -27.05 -24.19
CA ASP A 91 -16.78 -27.52 -24.93
C ASP A 91 -16.69 -27.06 -26.39
N ARG A 92 -16.46 -28.03 -27.29
CA ARG A 92 -16.33 -27.75 -28.72
C ARG A 92 -17.66 -27.53 -29.43
N SER A 93 -18.80 -27.71 -28.76
CA SER A 93 -20.14 -27.52 -29.32
C SER A 93 -20.62 -26.09 -29.25
N VAL A 94 -19.93 -25.23 -28.49
CA VAL A 94 -20.29 -23.81 -28.31
C VAL A 94 -19.24 -22.88 -28.94
N GLN A 95 -19.68 -21.71 -29.36
CA GLN A 95 -18.77 -20.65 -29.78
C GLN A 95 -18.23 -19.95 -28.53
N LEU A 96 -16.90 -19.98 -28.35
CA LEU A 96 -16.22 -19.30 -27.25
C LEU A 96 -16.31 -17.79 -27.43
N ASP A 97 -16.52 -17.05 -26.35
CA ASP A 97 -16.38 -15.61 -26.34
C ASP A 97 -14.90 -15.16 -26.37
N ALA A 98 -14.63 -13.85 -26.36
CA ALA A 98 -13.28 -13.32 -26.48
C ALA A 98 -12.39 -13.67 -25.26
N ALA A 99 -12.95 -13.72 -24.06
CA ALA A 99 -12.22 -14.09 -22.84
C ALA A 99 -11.85 -15.57 -22.84
N ASP A 100 -12.80 -16.45 -23.20
CA ASP A 100 -12.58 -17.89 -23.35
C ASP A 100 -11.57 -18.20 -24.46
N GLN A 101 -11.63 -17.50 -25.59
CA GLN A 101 -10.66 -17.65 -26.68
C GLN A 101 -9.25 -17.29 -26.23
N LEU A 102 -9.08 -16.16 -25.53
CA LEU A 102 -7.78 -15.77 -24.97
C LEU A 102 -7.27 -16.78 -23.95
N GLN A 103 -8.14 -17.23 -23.05
CA GLN A 103 -7.79 -18.27 -22.07
C GLN A 103 -7.35 -19.58 -22.77
N HIS A 104 -8.13 -20.05 -23.76
CA HIS A 104 -7.78 -21.24 -24.54
C HIS A 104 -6.41 -21.08 -25.25
N GLN A 105 -6.14 -19.91 -25.83
CA GLN A 105 -4.85 -19.58 -26.45
C GLN A 105 -3.71 -19.64 -25.44
N LEU A 106 -3.88 -19.04 -24.26
CA LEU A 106 -2.88 -19.04 -23.19
C LEU A 106 -2.58 -20.46 -22.70
N PHE A 107 -3.62 -21.30 -22.50
CA PHE A 107 -3.45 -22.70 -22.11
C PHE A 107 -2.84 -23.56 -23.22
N SER A 108 -2.97 -23.18 -24.47
CA SER A 108 -2.35 -23.85 -25.62
C SER A 108 -0.90 -23.42 -25.85
N SER A 109 -0.44 -22.34 -25.20
CA SER A 109 0.92 -21.84 -25.33
C SER A 109 1.93 -22.78 -24.64
N LYS A 110 3.23 -22.59 -24.95
CA LYS A 110 4.32 -23.33 -24.30
C LYS A 110 4.26 -23.19 -22.78
N ALA A 111 4.22 -24.32 -22.06
CA ALA A 111 4.36 -24.35 -20.62
C ALA A 111 5.81 -24.62 -20.23
N TYR A 112 6.35 -23.80 -19.35
CA TYR A 112 7.65 -24.05 -18.74
C TYR A 112 7.48 -24.93 -17.49
N LYS A 113 8.54 -25.63 -17.10
CA LYS A 113 8.51 -26.55 -15.94
C LYS A 113 8.26 -25.81 -14.63
N ASN A 114 8.90 -24.65 -14.46
CA ASN A 114 8.81 -23.81 -13.27
C ASN A 114 8.98 -22.34 -13.64
N SER A 115 8.81 -21.44 -12.68
CA SER A 115 8.89 -19.98 -12.87
C SER A 115 10.29 -19.51 -13.29
N VAL A 116 11.35 -20.18 -12.82
CA VAL A 116 12.74 -19.84 -13.18
C VAL A 116 13.01 -20.17 -14.63
N ASP A 117 12.60 -21.37 -15.10
CA ASP A 117 12.77 -21.77 -16.51
C ASP A 117 12.02 -20.81 -17.45
N ALA A 118 10.84 -20.34 -17.05
CA ALA A 118 10.07 -19.37 -17.84
C ALA A 118 10.76 -18.00 -17.89
N LEU A 119 11.30 -17.55 -16.77
CA LEU A 119 12.03 -16.29 -16.67
C LEU A 119 13.34 -16.34 -17.48
N VAL A 120 14.13 -17.41 -17.33
CA VAL A 120 15.36 -17.62 -18.10
C VAL A 120 15.05 -17.69 -19.60
N GLY A 121 13.98 -18.39 -20.00
CA GLY A 121 13.55 -18.42 -21.40
C GLY A 121 13.22 -17.05 -21.94
N ALA A 122 12.45 -16.25 -21.19
CA ALA A 122 12.10 -14.89 -21.58
C ALA A 122 13.32 -13.95 -21.67
N MET A 123 14.29 -14.11 -20.78
CA MET A 123 15.54 -13.33 -20.79
C MET A 123 16.41 -13.69 -22.00
N LYS A 124 16.63 -14.99 -22.26
CA LYS A 124 17.43 -15.47 -23.42
C LYS A 124 16.84 -15.04 -24.76
N GLU A 125 15.52 -15.16 -24.92
CA GLU A 125 14.82 -14.68 -26.14
C GLU A 125 15.01 -13.18 -26.41
N ARG A 126 15.33 -12.39 -25.38
CA ARG A 126 15.63 -10.96 -25.45
C ARG A 126 17.13 -10.64 -25.48
N GLY A 127 18.00 -11.66 -25.51
CA GLY A 127 19.45 -11.48 -25.45
C GLY A 127 19.97 -10.97 -24.11
N ILE A 128 19.17 -11.06 -23.04
CA ILE A 128 19.56 -10.66 -21.69
C ILE A 128 20.25 -11.87 -21.02
N GLU A 129 21.49 -12.11 -21.40
CA GLU A 129 22.31 -13.23 -20.91
C GLU A 129 23.57 -12.77 -20.17
N ARG A 130 23.84 -11.45 -20.16
CA ARG A 130 24.97 -10.79 -19.47
C ARG A 130 24.56 -9.39 -19.02
N GLY A 131 25.35 -8.79 -18.15
CA GLY A 131 25.08 -7.44 -17.62
C GLY A 131 24.51 -7.45 -16.21
N THR A 132 23.83 -6.38 -15.84
CA THR A 132 23.30 -6.20 -14.49
C THR A 132 21.77 -6.23 -14.50
N VAL A 133 21.19 -7.17 -13.78
CA VAL A 133 19.73 -7.31 -13.65
C VAL A 133 19.32 -7.08 -12.21
N GLY A 134 18.44 -6.09 -11.99
CA GLY A 134 17.82 -5.86 -10.71
C GLY A 134 16.75 -6.91 -10.40
N ILE A 135 16.74 -7.44 -9.20
CA ILE A 135 15.73 -8.37 -8.75
C ILE A 135 15.10 -7.90 -7.44
N ASP A 136 13.78 -7.88 -7.41
CA ASP A 136 13.00 -7.65 -6.20
C ASP A 136 13.17 -8.88 -5.29
N GLU A 137 13.99 -8.71 -4.25
CA GLU A 137 14.35 -9.79 -3.34
C GLU A 137 13.22 -10.18 -2.37
N MET A 138 12.15 -9.41 -2.29
CA MET A 138 11.08 -9.62 -1.30
C MET A 138 10.14 -10.75 -1.66
N GLY A 139 9.97 -11.05 -2.95
CA GLY A 139 9.06 -12.11 -3.41
C GLY A 139 9.74 -13.37 -3.94
N ILE A 140 11.08 -13.37 -4.11
CA ILE A 140 11.80 -14.54 -4.64
C ILE A 140 12.36 -15.39 -3.50
N THR A 141 12.29 -16.74 -3.69
CA THR A 141 12.89 -17.66 -2.72
C THR A 141 14.40 -17.82 -2.97
N PRO A 142 15.22 -18.10 -1.94
CA PRO A 142 16.65 -18.38 -2.12
C PRO A 142 16.92 -19.47 -3.17
N GLN A 143 16.15 -20.54 -3.16
CA GLN A 143 16.28 -21.62 -4.15
C GLN A 143 16.05 -21.14 -5.59
N CYS A 144 15.06 -20.29 -5.83
CA CYS A 144 14.82 -19.72 -7.15
C CYS A 144 15.97 -18.80 -7.57
N MET A 145 16.53 -18.07 -6.62
CA MET A 145 17.69 -17.19 -6.87
C MET A 145 18.93 -18.00 -7.27
N ASP A 146 19.22 -19.09 -6.55
CA ASP A 146 20.34 -19.99 -6.87
C ASP A 146 20.18 -20.61 -8.26
N GLN A 147 18.96 -21.03 -8.61
CA GLN A 147 18.66 -21.57 -9.94
C GLN A 147 18.83 -20.53 -11.05
N LEU A 148 18.39 -19.29 -10.83
CA LEU A 148 18.61 -18.18 -11.78
C LEU A 148 20.10 -17.93 -12.00
N GLN A 149 20.88 -17.81 -10.94
CA GLN A 149 22.31 -17.57 -11.02
C GLN A 149 23.05 -18.71 -11.73
N ALA A 150 22.63 -19.96 -11.49
CA ALA A 150 23.20 -21.12 -12.18
C ALA A 150 22.85 -21.16 -13.67
N ALA A 151 21.63 -20.73 -14.05
CA ALA A 151 21.16 -20.73 -15.44
C ALA A 151 21.71 -19.55 -16.28
N LEU A 152 22.09 -18.46 -15.63
CA LEU A 152 22.57 -17.20 -16.24
C LEU A 152 23.83 -16.72 -15.49
N PRO A 153 24.97 -17.45 -15.61
CA PRO A 153 26.18 -17.18 -14.82
C PRO A 153 26.84 -15.83 -15.13
N ASP A 154 26.64 -15.30 -16.34
CA ASP A 154 27.23 -14.03 -16.79
C ASP A 154 26.38 -12.81 -16.42
N ILE A 155 25.23 -13.01 -15.75
CA ILE A 155 24.41 -11.93 -15.21
C ILE A 155 24.80 -11.66 -13.76
N LYS A 156 25.01 -10.38 -13.47
CA LYS A 156 25.10 -9.87 -12.11
C LYS A 156 23.70 -9.53 -11.61
N PHE A 157 23.10 -10.41 -10.79
CA PHE A 157 21.84 -10.11 -10.12
C PHE A 157 22.09 -9.19 -8.91
N VAL A 158 21.33 -8.09 -8.83
CA VAL A 158 21.43 -7.08 -7.76
C VAL A 158 20.05 -6.88 -7.13
N ARG A 159 20.00 -6.86 -5.80
CA ARG A 159 18.76 -6.55 -5.08
C ARG A 159 18.25 -5.16 -5.46
N CYS A 160 16.96 -5.04 -5.78
CA CYS A 160 16.41 -3.78 -6.25
C CYS A 160 15.00 -3.46 -5.73
N PHE A 161 14.55 -4.07 -4.64
CA PHE A 161 13.25 -3.68 -4.05
C PHE A 161 13.16 -2.17 -3.81
N SER A 162 14.23 -1.56 -3.30
CA SER A 162 14.33 -0.10 -3.09
C SER A 162 14.20 0.74 -4.38
N LEU A 163 14.52 0.18 -5.54
CA LEU A 163 14.26 0.86 -6.83
C LEU A 163 12.75 1.02 -7.04
N PHE A 164 11.98 -0.06 -6.80
CA PHE A 164 10.52 -0.02 -6.94
C PHE A 164 9.88 0.94 -5.94
N GLU A 165 10.35 0.97 -4.70
CA GLU A 165 9.92 1.96 -3.70
C GLU A 165 10.13 3.40 -4.18
N ARG A 166 11.31 3.72 -4.72
CA ARG A 166 11.62 5.04 -5.29
C ARG A 166 10.76 5.38 -6.52
N VAL A 167 10.38 4.37 -7.32
CA VAL A 167 9.45 4.58 -8.44
C VAL A 167 8.06 4.89 -7.93
N ARG A 168 7.55 4.07 -6.99
CA ARG A 168 6.22 4.18 -6.41
C ARG A 168 6.03 5.44 -5.55
N ALA A 169 7.12 6.01 -5.02
CA ALA A 169 7.06 7.23 -4.21
C ALA A 169 6.35 8.38 -4.96
N ILE A 170 6.59 8.52 -6.27
CA ILE A 170 5.93 9.54 -7.11
C ILE A 170 4.75 8.93 -7.84
N LYS A 171 3.56 9.34 -7.45
CA LYS A 171 2.31 8.80 -7.94
C LYS A 171 1.95 9.36 -9.32
N THR A 172 1.44 8.50 -10.17
CA THR A 172 0.77 8.92 -11.41
C THR A 172 -0.58 9.57 -11.08
N PRO A 173 -1.16 10.38 -11.98
CA PRO A 173 -2.51 10.93 -11.78
C PRO A 173 -3.56 9.83 -11.50
N ARG A 174 -3.41 8.65 -12.14
CA ARG A 174 -4.33 7.53 -11.93
C ARG A 174 -4.22 6.94 -10.52
N GLU A 175 -3.00 6.83 -10.00
CA GLU A 175 -2.79 6.38 -8.62
C GLU A 175 -3.39 7.36 -7.61
N ILE A 176 -3.24 8.67 -7.84
CA ILE A 176 -3.81 9.72 -6.97
C ILE A 176 -5.35 9.62 -6.94
N GLU A 177 -6.00 9.38 -8.10
CA GLU A 177 -7.46 9.16 -8.16
C GLU A 177 -7.90 7.95 -7.34
N ILE A 178 -7.17 6.82 -7.45
CA ILE A 178 -7.46 5.59 -6.71
C ILE A 178 -7.28 5.82 -5.21
N LEU A 179 -6.17 6.46 -4.79
CA LEU A 179 -5.90 6.77 -3.39
C LEU A 179 -6.94 7.72 -2.80
N ARG A 180 -7.37 8.73 -3.55
CA ARG A 180 -8.45 9.64 -3.14
C ARG A 180 -9.79 8.90 -2.96
N HIS A 181 -10.09 7.96 -3.84
CA HIS A 181 -11.29 7.14 -3.71
C HIS A 181 -11.18 6.21 -2.48
N ALA A 182 -10.03 5.54 -2.28
CA ALA A 182 -9.79 4.70 -1.12
C ALA A 182 -9.92 5.48 0.20
N ALA A 183 -9.40 6.70 0.26
CA ALA A 183 -9.55 7.61 1.39
C ALA A 183 -11.02 7.91 1.70
N ARG A 184 -11.82 8.30 0.69
CA ARG A 184 -13.25 8.59 0.85
C ARG A 184 -14.06 7.38 1.33
N VAL A 185 -13.77 6.19 0.81
CA VAL A 185 -14.43 4.96 1.26
C VAL A 185 -14.12 4.69 2.73
N THR A 186 -12.88 4.92 3.16
CA THR A 186 -12.48 4.76 4.57
C THR A 186 -13.11 5.80 5.48
N GLU A 187 -13.24 7.05 5.04
CA GLU A 187 -14.00 8.09 5.76
C GLU A 187 -15.46 7.69 5.97
N GLY A 188 -16.12 7.23 4.90
CA GLY A 188 -17.49 6.72 4.97
C GLY A 188 -17.63 5.53 5.93
N ALA A 189 -16.60 4.68 6.01
CA ALA A 189 -16.58 3.55 6.93
C ALA A 189 -16.47 3.99 8.39
N ILE A 190 -15.71 5.06 8.71
CA ILE A 190 -15.68 5.67 10.04
C ILE A 190 -17.06 6.24 10.39
N ASP A 191 -17.69 7.00 9.48
CA ASP A 191 -19.03 7.54 9.70
C ASP A 191 -20.06 6.44 9.90
N ALA A 192 -20.00 5.36 9.11
CA ALA A 192 -20.86 4.20 9.27
C ALA A 192 -20.64 3.52 10.64
N ALA A 193 -19.39 3.38 11.10
CA ALA A 193 -19.07 2.85 12.41
C ALA A 193 -19.60 3.74 13.54
N LEU A 194 -19.42 5.06 13.43
CA LEU A 194 -19.93 6.03 14.41
C LEU A 194 -21.46 6.10 14.45
N SER A 195 -22.16 5.78 13.36
CA SER A 195 -23.63 5.80 13.34
C SER A 195 -24.29 4.82 14.31
N ILE A 196 -23.56 3.79 14.76
CA ILE A 196 -24.05 2.83 15.77
C ILE A 196 -23.54 3.12 17.18
N ALA A 197 -22.76 4.20 17.36
CA ALA A 197 -22.12 4.52 18.64
C ALA A 197 -23.17 4.90 19.69
N LYS A 198 -23.28 4.07 20.71
CA LYS A 198 -24.10 4.27 21.92
C LYS A 198 -23.56 3.42 23.05
N GLU A 199 -23.95 3.71 24.29
CA GLU A 199 -23.56 2.86 25.41
C GLU A 199 -23.90 1.38 25.17
N GLY A 200 -22.95 0.52 25.49
CA GLY A 200 -23.09 -0.94 25.37
C GLY A 200 -22.66 -1.53 24.02
N VAL A 201 -22.49 -0.73 22.97
CA VAL A 201 -21.89 -1.20 21.70
C VAL A 201 -20.46 -1.65 21.96
N THR A 202 -20.05 -2.77 21.38
CA THR A 202 -18.70 -3.33 21.52
C THR A 202 -17.74 -2.82 20.44
N GLU A 203 -16.42 -2.86 20.72
CA GLU A 203 -15.38 -2.57 19.69
C GLU A 203 -15.56 -3.46 18.47
N ARG A 204 -15.92 -4.75 18.65
CA ARG A 204 -16.18 -5.70 17.55
C ARG A 204 -17.39 -5.31 16.69
N GLU A 205 -18.46 -4.82 17.28
CA GLU A 205 -19.63 -4.38 16.52
C GLU A 205 -19.30 -3.17 15.69
N MET A 206 -18.51 -2.24 16.24
CA MET A 206 -18.03 -1.06 15.54
C MET A 206 -17.11 -1.43 14.37
N LEU A 207 -16.14 -2.35 14.57
CA LEU A 207 -15.31 -2.87 13.50
C LEU A 207 -16.13 -3.58 12.40
N ARG A 208 -17.12 -4.41 12.78
CA ARG A 208 -17.98 -5.07 11.79
C ARG A 208 -18.71 -4.06 10.91
N ARG A 209 -19.22 -2.98 11.50
CA ARG A 209 -19.92 -1.94 10.72
C ARG A 209 -18.96 -1.17 9.81
N PHE A 210 -17.74 -0.86 10.30
CA PHE A 210 -16.67 -0.29 9.51
C PHE A 210 -16.34 -1.18 8.30
N ASN A 211 -16.05 -2.46 8.54
CA ASN A 211 -15.68 -3.41 7.49
C ASN A 211 -16.82 -3.64 6.48
N ALA A 212 -18.07 -3.67 6.93
CA ALA A 212 -19.23 -3.80 6.05
C ALA A 212 -19.27 -2.65 5.04
N HIS A 213 -19.06 -1.41 5.48
CA HIS A 213 -19.03 -0.27 4.58
C HIS A 213 -17.90 -0.34 3.55
N LEU A 214 -16.70 -0.80 3.96
CA LEU A 214 -15.60 -1.01 3.00
C LEU A 214 -16.01 -1.99 1.91
N VAL A 215 -16.56 -3.15 2.27
CA VAL A 215 -16.97 -4.20 1.32
C VAL A 215 -18.14 -3.74 0.44
N GLU A 216 -19.12 -3.03 1.00
CA GLU A 216 -20.23 -2.42 0.26
C GLU A 216 -19.76 -1.41 -0.81
N ASN A 217 -18.51 -0.92 -0.72
CA ASN A 217 -17.89 0.04 -1.64
C ASN A 217 -16.64 -0.53 -2.35
N ASP A 218 -16.63 -1.83 -2.61
CA ASP A 218 -15.59 -2.54 -3.36
C ASP A 218 -14.18 -2.45 -2.76
N ALA A 219 -14.06 -2.14 -1.47
CA ALA A 219 -12.80 -2.10 -0.76
C ALA A 219 -12.65 -3.27 0.22
N ALA A 220 -11.43 -3.80 0.34
CA ALA A 220 -11.12 -4.85 1.32
C ALA A 220 -10.60 -4.24 2.62
N PRO A 221 -11.01 -4.73 3.80
CA PRO A 221 -10.42 -4.34 5.09
C PRO A 221 -8.91 -4.66 5.14
N VAL A 222 -8.10 -3.75 5.69
CA VAL A 222 -6.65 -3.94 5.87
C VAL A 222 -6.24 -3.65 7.31
N VAL A 223 -6.52 -2.45 7.82
CA VAL A 223 -6.24 -2.04 9.20
C VAL A 223 -7.55 -1.75 9.91
N GLY A 224 -7.69 -2.22 11.14
CA GLY A 224 -8.93 -2.09 11.89
C GLY A 224 -8.69 -1.94 13.39
N CYS A 225 -7.80 -1.03 13.80
CA CYS A 225 -7.54 -0.71 15.20
C CYS A 225 -8.61 0.24 15.71
N ILE A 226 -9.64 -0.29 16.37
CA ILE A 226 -10.69 0.49 17.04
C ILE A 226 -10.64 0.17 18.52
N GLY A 227 -10.35 1.17 19.35
CA GLY A 227 -10.23 1.00 20.81
C GLY A 227 -10.99 2.05 21.59
N PHE A 228 -11.64 1.63 22.69
CA PHE A 228 -12.44 2.49 23.56
C PHE A 228 -11.74 2.80 24.88
N GLY A 229 -11.87 4.05 25.35
CA GLY A 229 -11.35 4.53 26.63
C GLY A 229 -9.86 4.22 26.78
N ASN A 230 -9.45 3.61 27.90
CA ASN A 230 -8.06 3.26 28.16
C ASN A 230 -7.47 2.21 27.19
N ARG A 231 -8.31 1.37 26.55
CA ARG A 231 -7.83 0.43 25.53
C ARG A 231 -7.36 1.13 24.25
N SER A 232 -7.80 2.35 23.99
CA SER A 232 -7.31 3.14 22.86
C SER A 232 -5.79 3.39 22.94
N ALA A 233 -5.18 3.28 24.14
CA ALA A 233 -3.72 3.39 24.34
C ALA A 233 -2.92 2.17 23.84
N MET A 234 -3.59 1.07 23.51
CA MET A 234 -2.92 -0.09 22.89
C MET A 234 -2.63 0.25 21.41
N ILE A 235 -1.36 0.32 21.04
CA ILE A 235 -0.93 0.75 19.71
C ILE A 235 -1.69 0.00 18.60
N ASN A 236 -1.59 -1.32 18.61
CA ASN A 236 -2.25 -2.19 17.64
C ASN A 236 -3.49 -2.87 18.28
N VAL A 237 -4.39 -2.05 18.86
CA VAL A 237 -5.57 -2.57 19.53
C VAL A 237 -6.42 -3.44 18.61
N GLN A 238 -6.66 -4.68 19.04
CA GLN A 238 -7.60 -5.55 18.35
C GLN A 238 -8.98 -5.41 18.98
N PRO A 239 -10.01 -5.06 18.21
CA PRO A 239 -11.38 -4.89 18.71
C PRO A 239 -11.89 -6.10 19.49
N SER A 240 -12.38 -5.84 20.69
CA SER A 240 -12.82 -6.83 21.68
C SER A 240 -14.32 -6.68 22.00
N ASP A 241 -14.78 -7.44 22.99
CA ASP A 241 -16.13 -7.30 23.54
C ASP A 241 -16.25 -6.18 24.59
N ARG A 242 -15.22 -5.29 24.72
CA ARG A 242 -15.27 -4.06 25.51
C ARG A 242 -16.44 -3.20 25.01
N LYS A 243 -17.34 -2.88 25.93
CA LYS A 243 -18.52 -2.04 25.68
C LYS A 243 -18.17 -0.57 25.81
N LEU A 244 -18.67 0.24 24.89
CA LEU A 244 -18.59 1.69 24.92
C LEU A 244 -19.38 2.22 26.13
N LYS A 245 -18.81 3.21 26.81
CA LYS A 245 -19.42 3.89 27.97
C LYS A 245 -19.41 5.41 27.71
N ASN A 246 -20.33 6.10 28.35
CA ASN A 246 -20.32 7.56 28.37
C ASN A 246 -18.98 8.08 28.94
N GLY A 247 -18.40 9.08 28.28
CA GLY A 247 -17.06 9.61 28.55
C GLY A 247 -15.90 8.86 27.86
N ASP A 248 -16.14 7.72 27.22
CA ASP A 248 -15.07 7.00 26.50
C ASP A 248 -14.65 7.75 25.23
N LEU A 249 -13.33 7.84 25.04
CA LEU A 249 -12.74 8.13 23.73
C LEU A 249 -12.87 6.88 22.85
N ILE A 250 -13.13 7.07 21.58
CA ILE A 250 -13.09 6.09 20.50
C ILE A 250 -11.92 6.48 19.60
N ARG A 251 -10.85 5.67 19.52
CA ARG A 251 -9.76 5.86 18.56
C ARG A 251 -9.98 4.94 17.39
N PHE A 252 -9.96 5.52 16.22
CA PHE A 252 -9.83 4.82 14.95
C PHE A 252 -8.40 4.98 14.44
N ASP A 253 -7.81 3.88 14.00
CA ASP A 253 -6.57 3.79 13.27
C ASP A 253 -6.81 2.69 12.24
N VAL A 254 -7.26 3.10 11.06
CA VAL A 254 -8.04 2.23 10.16
C VAL A 254 -7.75 2.51 8.71
N GLY A 255 -7.82 1.46 7.90
CA GLY A 255 -7.61 1.55 6.48
C GLY A 255 -8.30 0.45 5.68
N GLY A 256 -8.51 0.73 4.41
CA GLY A 256 -9.02 -0.20 3.42
C GLY A 256 -8.07 -0.32 2.22
N ARG A 257 -8.38 -1.28 1.34
CA ARG A 257 -7.66 -1.45 0.08
C ARG A 257 -8.65 -1.44 -1.08
N TYR A 258 -8.56 -0.41 -1.92
CA TYR A 258 -9.35 -0.29 -3.13
C TYR A 258 -8.46 -0.41 -4.36
N ARG A 259 -8.79 -1.31 -5.28
CA ARG A 259 -7.99 -1.57 -6.50
C ARG A 259 -6.49 -1.69 -6.21
N HIS A 260 -6.13 -2.45 -5.18
CA HIS A 260 -4.77 -2.74 -4.68
C HIS A 260 -4.09 -1.59 -3.93
N TYR A 261 -4.61 -0.36 -3.95
CA TYR A 261 -4.08 0.78 -3.21
C TYR A 261 -4.68 0.85 -1.82
N ARG A 262 -3.85 1.16 -0.84
CA ARG A 262 -4.21 1.23 0.57
C ARG A 262 -4.56 2.66 0.96
N SER A 263 -5.52 2.79 1.85
CA SER A 263 -5.76 4.00 2.63
C SER A 263 -5.35 3.76 4.06
N ASP A 264 -4.92 4.83 4.73
CA ASP A 264 -4.62 4.85 6.14
C ASP A 264 -5.08 6.17 6.73
N MET A 265 -5.77 6.12 7.86
CA MET A 265 -6.23 7.31 8.54
C MET A 265 -6.56 7.06 10.00
N SER A 266 -6.41 8.08 10.81
CA SER A 266 -6.83 8.04 12.19
C SER A 266 -7.72 9.20 12.57
N ARG A 267 -8.78 8.90 13.30
CA ARG A 267 -9.73 9.87 13.88
C ARG A 267 -10.08 9.51 15.30
N GLY A 268 -10.42 10.53 16.08
CA GLY A 268 -10.98 10.39 17.42
C GLY A 268 -12.43 10.84 17.49
N ALA A 269 -13.22 10.08 18.23
CA ALA A 269 -14.56 10.48 18.66
C ALA A 269 -14.73 10.21 20.17
N ALA A 270 -15.74 10.80 20.80
CA ALA A 270 -16.07 10.51 22.18
C ALA A 270 -17.58 10.39 22.35
N LEU A 271 -18.02 9.44 23.16
CA LEU A 271 -19.42 9.36 23.58
C LEU A 271 -19.62 10.24 24.82
N GLY A 272 -20.31 11.37 24.67
CA GLY A 272 -20.42 12.36 25.71
C GLY A 272 -19.13 13.11 26.01
N ASP A 273 -18.95 13.61 27.24
CA ASP A 273 -17.77 14.38 27.62
C ASP A 273 -16.56 13.51 27.99
N PRO A 274 -15.48 13.50 27.21
CA PRO A 274 -14.28 12.72 27.49
C PRO A 274 -13.35 13.35 28.55
N GLY A 275 -13.67 14.55 29.04
CA GLY A 275 -12.89 15.30 30.00
C GLY A 275 -11.81 16.21 29.38
N GLU A 276 -11.35 17.16 30.18
CA GLU A 276 -10.45 18.26 29.74
C GLU A 276 -9.11 17.76 29.19
N LYS A 277 -8.48 16.78 29.83
CA LYS A 277 -7.18 16.26 29.40
C LYS A 277 -7.25 15.66 28.00
N ILE A 278 -8.29 14.88 27.68
CA ILE A 278 -8.48 14.29 26.34
C ILE A 278 -8.65 15.41 25.31
N ARG A 279 -9.52 16.40 25.58
CA ARG A 279 -9.74 17.54 24.68
C ARG A 279 -8.46 18.31 24.40
N LYS A 280 -7.72 18.66 25.46
CA LYS A 280 -6.45 19.38 25.34
C LYS A 280 -5.39 18.60 24.54
N TYR A 281 -5.21 17.34 24.86
CA TYR A 281 -4.20 16.50 24.21
C TYR A 281 -4.57 16.18 22.76
N TYR A 282 -5.88 15.94 22.49
CA TYR A 282 -6.35 15.74 21.13
C TYR A 282 -6.12 16.99 20.25
N ALA A 283 -6.42 18.18 20.79
CA ALA A 283 -6.13 19.42 20.08
C ALA A 283 -4.63 19.60 19.81
N ALA A 284 -3.75 19.18 20.71
CA ALA A 284 -2.31 19.27 20.52
C ALA A 284 -1.82 18.33 19.39
N VAL A 285 -2.31 17.07 19.34
CA VAL A 285 -1.94 16.14 18.26
C VAL A 285 -2.54 16.58 16.93
N GLU A 286 -3.77 17.08 16.90
CA GLU A 286 -4.39 17.66 15.71
C GLU A 286 -3.54 18.80 15.13
N LYS A 287 -3.09 19.74 15.96
CA LYS A 287 -2.25 20.86 15.52
C LYS A 287 -0.91 20.39 14.94
N GLY A 288 -0.37 19.27 15.41
CA GLY A 288 0.81 18.66 14.82
C GLY A 288 0.58 18.26 13.35
N VAL A 289 -0.53 17.63 13.03
CA VAL A 289 -0.89 17.26 11.64
C VAL A 289 -1.14 18.51 10.81
N LEU A 290 -1.92 19.47 11.32
CA LEU A 290 -2.20 20.74 10.62
C LEU A 290 -0.92 21.52 10.34
N ARG A 291 0.06 21.51 11.26
CA ARG A 291 1.38 22.11 11.01
C ARG A 291 2.10 21.39 9.84
N GLY A 292 1.96 20.08 9.71
CA GLY A 292 2.45 19.35 8.55
C GLY A 292 1.88 19.93 7.25
N TYR A 293 0.57 20.16 7.17
CA TYR A 293 -0.07 20.78 6.01
C TYR A 293 0.53 22.15 5.65
N ASP A 294 0.80 22.99 6.65
CA ASP A 294 1.31 24.36 6.43
C ASP A 294 2.69 24.39 5.77
N ILE A 295 3.51 23.35 6.00
CA ILE A 295 4.92 23.38 5.58
C ILE A 295 5.29 22.39 4.49
N ILE A 296 4.43 21.38 4.23
CA ILE A 296 4.66 20.39 3.17
C ILE A 296 4.71 21.08 1.81
N LYS A 297 5.83 20.92 1.11
CA LYS A 297 6.04 21.33 -0.28
C LYS A 297 7.24 20.60 -0.87
N PRO A 298 7.39 20.55 -2.19
CA PRO A 298 8.59 20.01 -2.82
C PRO A 298 9.86 20.71 -2.31
N GLY A 299 10.92 19.94 -2.09
CA GLY A 299 12.19 20.43 -1.57
C GLY A 299 12.29 20.47 -0.03
N LEU A 300 11.21 20.26 0.70
CA LEU A 300 11.27 20.14 2.16
C LEU A 300 11.99 18.83 2.55
N ARG A 301 12.99 18.90 3.42
CA ARG A 301 13.61 17.73 4.01
C ARG A 301 12.64 17.02 4.96
N VAL A 302 12.50 15.73 4.81
CA VAL A 302 11.56 14.93 5.60
C VAL A 302 11.89 14.97 7.10
N ALA A 303 13.17 15.02 7.46
CA ALA A 303 13.61 15.19 8.86
C ALA A 303 13.19 16.54 9.46
N ASP A 304 13.12 17.61 8.66
CA ASP A 304 12.64 18.93 9.12
C ASP A 304 11.12 18.92 9.32
N LEU A 305 10.36 18.26 8.45
CA LEU A 305 8.93 18.01 8.63
C LEU A 305 8.66 17.29 9.96
N PHE A 306 9.38 16.18 10.23
CA PHE A 306 9.30 15.46 11.49
C PHE A 306 9.53 16.37 12.69
N LYS A 307 10.62 17.15 12.67
CA LYS A 307 11.00 18.06 13.77
C LYS A 307 9.93 19.09 14.07
N GLU A 308 9.36 19.71 13.03
CA GLU A 308 8.35 20.75 13.18
C GLU A 308 7.02 20.18 13.73
N ILE A 309 6.60 19.02 13.26
CA ILE A 309 5.40 18.33 13.77
C ILE A 309 5.57 18.01 15.25
N VAL A 310 6.66 17.34 15.64
CA VAL A 310 6.94 16.98 17.04
C VAL A 310 6.99 18.23 17.94
N ALA A 311 7.75 19.25 17.54
CA ALA A 311 7.86 20.49 18.30
C ALA A 311 6.52 21.21 18.45
N THR A 312 5.63 21.12 17.46
CA THR A 312 4.29 21.70 17.54
C THR A 312 3.44 20.98 18.58
N VAL A 313 3.37 19.65 18.55
CA VAL A 313 2.61 18.88 19.57
C VAL A 313 3.14 19.17 20.99
N GLN A 314 4.45 19.31 21.15
CA GLN A 314 5.07 19.65 22.44
C GLN A 314 4.63 21.03 22.94
N ARG A 315 4.67 22.06 22.08
CA ARG A 315 4.24 23.44 22.43
C ARG A 315 2.74 23.51 22.75
N GLU A 316 1.92 22.74 22.02
CA GLU A 316 0.47 22.84 22.07
C GLU A 316 -0.18 22.08 23.23
N GLY A 317 0.59 21.32 24.01
CA GLY A 317 0.05 20.76 25.25
C GLY A 317 0.61 19.43 25.71
N ILE A 318 1.51 18.79 24.96
CA ILE A 318 2.16 17.53 25.35
C ILE A 318 3.68 17.71 25.33
N PRO A 319 4.28 18.38 26.33
CA PRO A 319 5.72 18.74 26.32
C PRO A 319 6.67 17.53 26.20
N HIS A 320 6.21 16.36 26.61
CA HIS A 320 6.96 15.11 26.57
C HIS A 320 6.65 14.24 25.33
N PHE A 321 5.94 14.79 24.34
CA PHE A 321 5.63 14.08 23.09
C PHE A 321 6.92 13.67 22.38
N ALA A 322 7.05 12.38 22.08
CA ALA A 322 8.19 11.80 21.39
C ALA A 322 7.73 10.65 20.51
N ARG A 323 8.24 10.61 19.27
CA ARG A 323 7.90 9.56 18.28
C ARG A 323 9.12 9.12 17.52
N SER A 324 9.11 7.87 17.04
CA SER A 324 10.10 7.35 16.08
C SER A 324 9.86 7.92 14.68
N HIS A 325 8.61 8.10 14.30
CA HIS A 325 8.15 8.69 13.04
C HIS A 325 6.80 9.38 13.27
N VAL A 326 6.44 10.24 12.34
CA VAL A 326 5.15 10.96 12.30
C VAL A 326 4.51 10.85 10.92
N GLY A 327 4.67 9.69 10.29
CA GLY A 327 4.06 9.36 9.00
C GLY A 327 4.99 8.62 8.06
N HIS A 328 4.46 8.27 6.91
CA HIS A 328 5.12 7.44 5.88
C HIS A 328 4.49 7.67 4.51
N GLY A 329 5.17 7.25 3.46
CA GLY A 329 4.56 7.15 2.13
C GLY A 329 3.53 6.02 2.08
N ILE A 330 2.55 6.13 1.19
CA ILE A 330 1.51 5.14 1.01
C ILE A 330 1.15 4.99 -0.48
N GLY A 331 0.71 3.80 -0.86
CA GLY A 331 0.31 3.50 -2.22
C GLY A 331 -0.23 2.09 -2.36
N VAL A 332 0.37 1.33 -3.27
CA VAL A 332 0.13 -0.12 -3.43
C VAL A 332 0.64 -0.87 -2.19
N ASP A 333 1.68 -0.35 -1.55
CA ASP A 333 2.11 -0.79 -0.23
C ASP A 333 1.63 0.19 0.85
N GLY A 334 1.45 -0.30 2.10
CA GLY A 334 1.03 0.52 3.23
C GLY A 334 2.15 1.42 3.75
N TYR A 335 3.39 0.97 3.63
CA TYR A 335 4.57 1.69 4.09
C TYR A 335 5.57 1.85 2.93
N ASP A 336 5.32 2.83 2.07
CA ASP A 336 6.27 3.29 1.06
C ASP A 336 7.15 4.41 1.62
N PRO A 337 8.34 4.69 1.06
CA PRO A 337 9.07 5.91 1.41
C PRO A 337 8.32 7.18 0.92
N PRO A 338 8.58 8.33 1.61
CA PRO A 338 9.54 8.48 2.71
C PRO A 338 8.98 8.06 4.07
N ASN A 339 9.84 7.61 4.98
CA ASN A 339 9.50 7.51 6.39
C ASN A 339 9.75 8.87 7.06
N ILE A 340 8.72 9.49 7.65
CA ILE A 340 8.80 10.82 8.26
C ILE A 340 9.40 10.69 9.66
N ALA A 341 10.73 10.59 9.72
CA ALA A 341 11.51 10.36 10.93
C ALA A 341 12.71 11.32 11.00
N ALA A 342 13.25 11.48 12.21
CA ALA A 342 14.43 12.33 12.44
C ALA A 342 15.65 11.91 11.63
N SER A 343 15.80 10.63 11.34
CA SER A 343 16.91 10.05 10.58
C SER A 343 16.71 10.02 9.08
N SER A 344 15.56 10.47 8.58
CA SER A 344 15.28 10.45 7.14
C SER A 344 16.24 11.38 6.37
N VAL A 345 16.75 10.89 5.27
CA VAL A 345 17.58 11.67 4.33
C VAL A 345 16.78 12.13 3.10
N ASP A 346 15.53 11.72 3.04
CA ASP A 346 14.64 12.01 1.92
C ASP A 346 14.24 13.49 1.87
N VAL A 347 13.84 13.90 0.67
CA VAL A 347 13.28 15.21 0.37
C VAL A 347 11.93 15.00 -0.29
N LEU A 348 10.93 15.77 0.07
CA LEU A 348 9.62 15.70 -0.56
C LEU A 348 9.68 16.13 -2.02
N GLU A 349 9.07 15.35 -2.88
CA GLU A 349 8.90 15.62 -4.31
C GLU A 349 7.41 15.80 -4.62
N GLU A 350 7.08 16.56 -5.67
CA GLU A 350 5.72 16.67 -6.18
C GLU A 350 5.13 15.28 -6.50
N ASP A 351 3.84 15.11 -6.28
CA ASP A 351 3.07 13.86 -6.45
C ASP A 351 3.45 12.72 -5.48
N MET A 352 4.26 12.97 -4.45
CA MET A 352 4.29 12.06 -3.32
C MET A 352 2.93 12.07 -2.61
N VAL A 353 2.45 10.89 -2.20
CA VAL A 353 1.34 10.76 -1.25
C VAL A 353 1.88 10.15 0.02
N ILE A 354 1.70 10.88 1.12
CA ILE A 354 2.21 10.53 2.44
C ILE A 354 1.08 10.55 3.46
N CYS A 355 1.15 9.67 4.45
CA CYS A 355 0.41 9.80 5.69
C CYS A 355 1.15 10.76 6.61
N VAL A 356 0.43 11.67 7.25
CA VAL A 356 0.95 12.55 8.30
C VAL A 356 0.17 12.26 9.57
N GLU A 357 0.86 11.80 10.61
CA GLU A 357 0.24 11.28 11.82
C GLU A 357 0.91 11.79 13.10
N THR A 358 0.13 11.88 14.17
CA THR A 358 0.63 12.31 15.49
C THR A 358 0.03 11.43 16.59
N PRO A 359 0.35 10.12 16.63
CA PRO A 359 -0.20 9.25 17.65
C PRO A 359 0.45 9.52 19.02
N TYR A 360 -0.39 9.56 20.05
CA TYR A 360 0.01 9.65 21.45
C TYR A 360 -0.64 8.53 22.26
N TYR A 361 0.13 7.76 22.97
CA TYR A 361 -0.36 6.65 23.79
C TYR A 361 0.09 6.79 25.23
N GLU A 362 -0.86 6.79 26.18
CA GLU A 362 -0.60 6.85 27.62
C GLU A 362 -1.33 5.71 28.32
N LEU A 363 -0.59 4.76 28.85
CA LEU A 363 -1.17 3.60 29.58
C LEU A 363 -1.97 4.05 30.79
N GLY A 364 -3.14 3.48 30.99
CA GLY A 364 -4.06 3.86 32.06
C GLY A 364 -4.88 5.10 31.75
N PHE A 365 -4.63 5.79 30.63
CA PHE A 365 -5.36 6.95 30.20
C PHE A 365 -6.08 6.73 28.85
N ALA A 366 -5.42 7.04 27.72
CA ALA A 366 -5.99 6.92 26.40
C ALA A 366 -4.91 6.92 25.29
N GLY A 367 -5.29 6.48 24.10
CA GLY A 367 -4.55 6.72 22.86
C GLY A 367 -5.29 7.73 22.00
N LEU A 368 -4.58 8.76 21.59
CA LEU A 368 -5.05 9.87 20.77
C LEU A 368 -4.28 9.85 19.47
N GLN A 369 -4.97 9.99 18.34
CA GLN A 369 -4.30 9.98 17.05
C GLN A 369 -5.12 10.76 16.03
N VAL A 370 -4.42 11.54 15.22
CA VAL A 370 -4.92 12.15 14.00
C VAL A 370 -3.96 11.77 12.90
N GLU A 371 -4.50 11.34 11.76
CA GLU A 371 -3.73 10.95 10.60
C GLU A 371 -4.50 11.22 9.32
N ASP A 372 -3.83 11.82 8.36
CA ASP A 372 -4.36 12.12 7.04
C ASP A 372 -3.41 11.69 5.92
N MET A 373 -4.00 11.24 4.80
CA MET A 373 -3.29 11.08 3.54
C MET A 373 -3.20 12.41 2.81
N VAL A 374 -1.97 12.82 2.51
CA VAL A 374 -1.64 14.12 1.94
C VAL A 374 -0.86 13.95 0.64
N ARG A 375 -1.30 14.60 -0.44
CA ARG A 375 -0.52 14.73 -1.67
C ARG A 375 0.38 15.96 -1.56
N VAL A 376 1.65 15.81 -1.90
CA VAL A 376 2.56 16.93 -2.12
C VAL A 376 2.25 17.52 -3.49
N THR A 377 1.81 18.77 -3.53
CA THR A 377 1.54 19.51 -4.77
C THR A 377 2.72 20.40 -5.12
N LYS A 378 2.70 20.99 -6.30
CA LYS A 378 3.75 21.91 -6.76
C LYS A 378 4.10 23.01 -5.74
N ASP A 379 3.10 23.55 -5.04
CA ASP A 379 3.24 24.72 -4.19
C ASP A 379 2.91 24.46 -2.71
N GLY A 380 2.51 23.22 -2.33
CA GLY A 380 2.08 22.94 -0.97
C GLY A 380 1.55 21.51 -0.77
N ALA A 381 0.52 21.37 0.05
CA ALA A 381 -0.13 20.13 0.41
C ALA A 381 -1.60 20.11 0.00
N GLU A 382 -2.08 18.97 -0.46
CA GLU A 382 -3.49 18.71 -0.73
C GLU A 382 -3.94 17.49 0.09
N SER A 383 -4.94 17.65 0.96
CA SER A 383 -5.56 16.50 1.62
C SER A 383 -6.31 15.64 0.60
N LEU A 384 -6.12 14.32 0.67
CA LEU A 384 -6.98 13.37 -0.04
C LEU A 384 -8.26 13.07 0.74
N MET A 385 -8.39 13.62 1.94
CA MET A 385 -9.48 13.41 2.88
C MET A 385 -10.36 14.63 3.03
N SER A 386 -11.60 14.42 3.44
CA SER A 386 -12.61 15.46 3.66
C SER A 386 -13.19 15.47 5.09
N LEU A 387 -13.03 14.37 5.82
CA LEU A 387 -13.52 14.24 7.19
C LEU A 387 -12.72 15.16 8.12
N PRO A 388 -13.36 16.05 8.92
CA PRO A 388 -12.67 16.92 9.84
C PRO A 388 -11.71 16.18 10.78
N THR A 389 -10.56 16.80 11.08
CA THR A 389 -9.53 16.24 11.97
C THR A 389 -9.86 16.38 13.45
N GLY A 390 -10.77 17.28 13.81
CA GLY A 390 -11.17 17.57 15.19
C GLY A 390 -11.82 16.41 15.92
N LEU A 391 -11.72 16.40 17.25
CA LEU A 391 -12.39 15.42 18.09
C LEU A 391 -13.93 15.54 17.96
N ARG A 392 -14.56 14.49 17.48
CA ARG A 392 -16.01 14.42 17.31
C ARG A 392 -16.69 14.02 18.62
N ILE A 393 -17.64 14.82 19.11
CA ILE A 393 -18.46 14.49 20.28
C ILE A 393 -19.82 13.96 19.79
N LEU A 394 -20.21 12.80 20.32
CA LEU A 394 -21.44 12.07 20.00
C LEU A 394 -22.46 12.20 21.13
#